data_1f4428ea4bd8f6df30fe2653f9046893
#
_entry.id   1f4428ea4bd8f6df30fe2653f9046893
#
_cell.length_a   1.000
_cell.length_b   1.000
_cell.length_c   1.000
_cell.angle_alpha   90.00
_cell.angle_beta   90.00
_cell.angle_gamma   90.00
#
_symmetry.space_group_name_H-M   'P 1'
#
loop_
_entity.id
_entity.type
_entity.pdbx_description
1 polymer ?
#
loop_
_entity_poly.entity_id
_entity_poly.type
_entity_poly.pdbx_seq_one_letter_code
_entity_poly.pdbx_strand_id
1 'polypeptide(L)'
;MQLKLERIYTKPVDTDGYRVLVDRLWPRGISKVNAQLDNWVKEIGPSTTLRKWFNHEPAKYPEFVDRYRAELDENPLTASFISQVAEQLTKTNVILLFGAKDEQHNQ
;
A
#
# COMPACT_ATOMS: atom_id res chain seq x y z
N MET A 1 7.46 13.42 12.58
CA MET A 1 6.83 13.13 11.29
C MET A 1 5.89 11.95 11.45
N GLN A 2 4.88 11.88 10.60
CA GLN A 2 3.82 10.88 10.73
C GLN A 2 3.85 9.88 9.59
N LEU A 3 3.55 8.63 9.92
CA LEU A 3 3.26 7.61 8.92
C LEU A 3 1.75 7.56 8.73
N LYS A 4 1.30 7.81 7.50
CA LYS A 4 -0.11 7.85 7.17
C LYS A 4 -0.47 6.75 6.20
N LEU A 5 -1.71 6.25 6.29
CA LEU A 5 -2.25 5.26 5.35
C LEU A 5 -3.44 5.90 4.66
N GLU A 6 -3.46 5.89 3.32
CA GLU A 6 -4.57 6.46 2.56
C GLU A 6 -4.85 5.69 1.31
N ARG A 7 -6.13 5.69 0.91
CA ARG A 7 -6.47 5.17 -0.40
C ARG A 7 -5.98 6.17 -1.44
N ILE A 8 -5.47 5.64 -2.56
CA ILE A 8 -5.01 6.49 -3.66
C ILE A 8 -6.15 7.33 -4.23
N TYR A 9 -7.41 6.89 -4.00
CA TYR A 9 -8.59 7.58 -4.53
C TYR A 9 -9.11 8.68 -3.61
N THR A 10 -8.53 8.85 -2.43
CA THR A 10 -9.00 9.86 -1.46
C THR A 10 -8.82 11.27 -2.01
N LYS A 11 -9.85 12.08 -1.84
CA LYS A 11 -9.83 13.49 -2.26
C LYS A 11 -10.20 14.36 -1.08
N PRO A 12 -9.58 15.53 -0.94
CA PRO A 12 -8.47 16.03 -1.76
C PRO A 12 -7.20 15.23 -1.53
N VAL A 13 -6.31 15.26 -2.50
CA VAL A 13 -5.05 14.52 -2.43
C VAL A 13 -4.19 15.13 -1.33
N ASP A 14 -3.67 14.26 -0.44
CA ASP A 14 -2.76 14.70 0.60
C ASP A 14 -1.34 14.68 0.03
N THR A 15 -0.78 15.87 -0.18
CA THR A 15 0.57 15.99 -0.72
C THR A 15 1.58 16.36 0.37
N ASP A 16 1.19 16.26 1.63
CA ASP A 16 2.05 16.64 2.75
C ASP A 16 2.89 15.45 3.19
N GLY A 17 3.76 15.00 2.32
CA GLY A 17 4.66 13.90 2.64
C GLY A 17 5.16 13.17 1.42
N TYR A 18 5.98 12.16 1.70
CA TYR A 18 6.54 11.27 0.68
C TYR A 18 5.47 10.22 0.33
N ARG A 19 5.02 10.22 -0.90
CA ARG A 19 3.88 9.41 -1.33
C ARG A 19 4.36 8.12 -1.99
N VAL A 20 4.01 6.98 -1.38
CA VAL A 20 4.48 5.66 -1.84
C VAL A 20 3.28 4.77 -2.09
N LEU A 21 3.15 4.28 -3.32
CA LEU A 21 2.11 3.29 -3.63
C LEU A 21 2.67 1.91 -3.31
N VAL A 22 1.92 1.13 -2.54
CA VAL A 22 2.37 -0.19 -2.09
C VAL A 22 1.54 -1.34 -2.66
N ASP A 23 0.79 -1.08 -3.72
CA ASP A 23 0.04 -2.11 -4.42
C ASP A 23 0.86 -2.72 -5.54
N ARG A 24 0.57 -3.98 -5.85
CA ARG A 24 1.29 -4.67 -6.92
C ARG A 24 0.84 -4.20 -8.31
N LEU A 25 -0.42 -3.77 -8.42
CA LEU A 25 -0.97 -3.30 -9.69
C LEU A 25 -1.23 -1.80 -9.64
N TRP A 26 -1.13 -1.16 -10.80
CA TRP A 26 -1.45 0.26 -10.91
C TRP A 26 -2.94 0.47 -10.69
N PRO A 27 -3.33 1.48 -9.91
CA PRO A 27 -4.75 1.72 -9.62
C PRO A 27 -5.50 2.16 -10.87
N ARG A 28 -6.66 1.52 -11.08
CA ARG A 28 -7.46 1.79 -12.25
C ARG A 28 -8.00 3.22 -12.20
N GLY A 29 -7.90 3.91 -13.33
CA GLY A 29 -8.48 5.23 -13.45
C GLY A 29 -7.64 6.38 -12.91
N ILE A 30 -6.44 6.09 -12.42
CA ILE A 30 -5.55 7.12 -11.87
C ILE A 30 -4.41 7.33 -12.86
N SER A 31 -4.25 8.57 -13.35
CA SER A 31 -3.09 8.89 -14.18
C SER A 31 -1.84 9.05 -13.33
N LYS A 32 -0.68 8.93 -13.95
CA LYS A 32 0.57 9.13 -13.22
C LYS A 32 0.66 10.54 -12.66
N VAL A 33 0.18 11.51 -13.43
CA VAL A 33 0.20 12.90 -12.98
C VAL A 33 -0.68 13.08 -11.74
N ASN A 34 -1.88 12.52 -11.77
CA ASN A 34 -2.80 12.68 -10.65
C ASN A 34 -2.41 11.87 -9.42
N ALA A 35 -1.68 10.77 -9.62
CA ALA A 35 -1.24 9.97 -8.48
C ALA A 35 -0.21 10.70 -7.63
N GLN A 36 0.59 11.55 -8.24
CA GLN A 36 1.60 12.37 -7.55
C GLN A 36 2.48 11.52 -6.64
N LEU A 37 2.99 10.41 -7.19
CA LEU A 37 3.81 9.48 -6.40
C LEU A 37 5.26 9.89 -6.39
N ASP A 38 5.90 9.67 -5.25
CA ASP A 38 7.36 9.75 -5.16
C ASP A 38 7.97 8.39 -5.43
N ASN A 39 7.23 7.31 -5.17
CA ASN A 39 7.73 5.97 -5.41
C ASN A 39 6.57 4.98 -5.54
N TRP A 40 6.81 3.89 -6.24
CA TRP A 40 5.86 2.76 -6.35
C TRP A 40 6.65 1.49 -6.04
N VAL A 41 6.37 0.89 -4.88
CA VAL A 41 7.07 -0.31 -4.43
C VAL A 41 6.12 -1.49 -4.56
N LYS A 42 5.94 -1.95 -5.79
CA LYS A 42 4.93 -2.97 -6.08
C LYS A 42 5.25 -4.32 -5.45
N GLU A 43 6.52 -4.59 -5.20
CA GLU A 43 6.92 -5.88 -4.62
C GLU A 43 6.50 -6.04 -3.17
N ILE A 44 6.08 -4.96 -2.52
CA ILE A 44 5.61 -5.00 -1.14
C ILE A 44 4.12 -5.32 -1.08
N GLY A 45 3.40 -5.19 -2.19
CA GLY A 45 1.97 -5.53 -2.23
C GLY A 45 1.74 -7.03 -2.10
N PRO A 46 0.52 -7.44 -1.75
CA PRO A 46 0.20 -8.86 -1.69
C PRO A 46 0.40 -9.52 -3.06
N SER A 47 0.81 -10.78 -3.06
CA SER A 47 1.04 -11.50 -4.31
C SER A 47 -0.26 -11.62 -5.11
N THR A 48 -0.10 -11.85 -6.41
CA THR A 48 -1.25 -12.08 -7.28
C THR A 48 -2.05 -13.29 -6.81
N THR A 49 -1.37 -14.35 -6.40
CA THR A 49 -2.04 -15.55 -5.90
C THR A 49 -2.89 -15.23 -4.68
N LEU A 50 -2.32 -14.49 -3.73
CA LEU A 50 -3.05 -14.15 -2.51
C LEU A 50 -4.23 -13.25 -2.81
N ARG A 51 -4.05 -12.26 -3.71
CA ARG A 51 -5.13 -11.36 -4.08
C ARG A 51 -6.29 -12.10 -4.75
N LYS A 52 -5.98 -13.07 -5.62
CA LYS A 52 -7.02 -13.85 -6.27
C LYS A 52 -7.77 -14.73 -5.27
N TRP A 53 -7.03 -15.33 -4.34
CA TRP A 53 -7.66 -16.14 -3.30
C TRP A 53 -8.61 -15.29 -2.45
N PHE A 54 -8.17 -14.10 -2.08
CA PHE A 54 -8.97 -13.22 -1.23
C PHE A 54 -10.24 -12.75 -1.94
N ASN A 55 -10.10 -12.31 -3.17
CA ASN A 55 -11.24 -11.94 -4.03
C ASN A 55 -12.22 -11.00 -3.34
N HIS A 56 -11.71 -10.07 -2.51
CA HIS A 56 -12.52 -9.07 -1.81
C HIS A 56 -13.62 -9.68 -0.93
N GLU A 57 -13.45 -10.89 -0.46
CA GLU A 57 -14.44 -11.55 0.39
C GLU A 57 -14.16 -11.23 1.85
N PRO A 58 -15.06 -10.47 2.50
CA PRO A 58 -14.76 -10.02 3.88
C PRO A 58 -14.53 -11.14 4.86
N ALA A 59 -15.20 -12.29 4.66
CA ALA A 59 -15.00 -13.43 5.56
C ALA A 59 -13.58 -13.95 5.53
N LYS A 60 -12.85 -13.71 4.45
CA LYS A 60 -11.46 -14.15 4.32
C LYS A 60 -10.46 -13.16 4.86
N TYR A 61 -10.91 -11.99 5.29
CA TYR A 61 -10.01 -10.92 5.66
C TYR A 61 -9.01 -11.31 6.77
N PRO A 62 -9.44 -11.94 7.87
CA PRO A 62 -8.47 -12.32 8.90
C PRO A 62 -7.37 -13.23 8.38
N GLU A 63 -7.73 -14.22 7.57
CA GLU A 63 -6.74 -15.11 7.00
C GLU A 63 -5.89 -14.40 5.96
N PHE A 64 -6.49 -13.46 5.20
CA PHE A 64 -5.72 -12.65 4.26
C PHE A 64 -4.61 -11.88 4.98
N VAL A 65 -4.94 -11.26 6.11
CA VAL A 65 -3.95 -10.52 6.88
C VAL A 65 -2.80 -11.43 7.31
N ASP A 66 -3.13 -12.62 7.81
CA ASP A 66 -2.09 -13.55 8.25
C ASP A 66 -1.21 -14.01 7.10
N ARG A 67 -1.82 -14.31 5.95
CA ARG A 67 -1.07 -14.75 4.78
C ARG A 67 -0.20 -13.63 4.22
N TYR A 68 -0.73 -12.40 4.20
CA TYR A 68 0.05 -11.27 3.71
C TYR A 68 1.23 -11.00 4.63
N ARG A 69 1.01 -11.09 5.94
CA ARG A 69 2.11 -10.92 6.88
C ARG A 69 3.20 -11.95 6.66
N ALA A 70 2.81 -13.21 6.40
CA ALA A 70 3.78 -14.26 6.10
C ALA A 70 4.55 -13.94 4.82
N GLU A 71 3.87 -13.43 3.78
CA GLU A 71 4.55 -13.03 2.56
C GLU A 71 5.58 -11.95 2.83
N LEU A 72 5.22 -10.96 3.63
CA LEU A 72 6.14 -9.87 3.97
C LEU A 72 7.34 -10.39 4.75
N ASP A 73 7.12 -11.32 5.67
CA ASP A 73 8.21 -11.88 6.47
C ASP A 73 9.22 -12.62 5.61
N GLU A 74 8.76 -13.24 4.52
CA GLU A 74 9.62 -13.99 3.63
C GLU A 74 10.18 -13.16 2.48
N ASN A 75 9.69 -11.95 2.30
CA ASN A 75 10.10 -11.11 1.19
C ASN A 75 11.43 -10.42 1.54
N PRO A 76 12.49 -10.67 0.76
CA PRO A 76 13.80 -10.06 1.06
C PRO A 76 13.78 -8.55 0.94
N LEU A 77 12.79 -7.95 0.29
CA LEU A 77 12.72 -6.50 0.12
C LEU A 77 12.04 -5.81 1.30
N THR A 78 11.40 -6.55 2.20
CA THR A 78 10.65 -5.95 3.30
C THR A 78 11.55 -5.12 4.20
N ALA A 79 12.70 -5.66 4.61
CA ALA A 79 13.60 -4.94 5.50
C ALA A 79 14.12 -3.66 4.84
N SER A 80 14.45 -3.74 3.56
CA SER A 80 14.92 -2.57 2.81
C SER A 80 13.83 -1.51 2.72
N PHE A 81 12.59 -1.93 2.47
CA PHE A 81 11.47 -1.01 2.40
C PHE A 81 11.26 -0.31 3.74
N ILE A 82 11.28 -1.07 4.84
CA ILE A 82 11.11 -0.50 6.17
C ILE A 82 12.19 0.52 6.46
N SER A 83 13.44 0.21 6.09
CA SER A 83 14.54 1.14 6.28
C SER A 83 14.35 2.42 5.49
N GLN A 84 13.86 2.32 4.25
CA GLN A 84 13.61 3.50 3.43
C GLN A 84 12.52 4.37 4.04
N VAL A 85 11.45 3.75 4.53
CA VAL A 85 10.36 4.49 5.16
C VAL A 85 10.86 5.18 6.41
N ALA A 86 11.64 4.48 7.23
CA ALA A 86 12.17 5.05 8.46
C ALA A 86 13.06 6.24 8.16
N GLU A 87 13.89 6.14 7.13
CA GLU A 87 14.75 7.25 6.75
C GLU A 87 13.95 8.45 6.29
N GLN A 88 12.93 8.25 5.47
CA GLN A 88 12.09 9.34 5.01
C GLN A 88 11.37 10.01 6.19
N LEU A 89 10.96 9.22 7.19
CA LEU A 89 10.27 9.75 8.35
C LEU A 89 11.14 10.70 9.20
N THR A 90 12.45 10.68 9.01
CA THR A 90 13.30 11.66 9.69
C THR A 90 13.22 13.03 9.02
N LYS A 91 12.66 13.11 7.83
CA LYS A 91 12.62 14.34 7.03
C LYS A 91 11.22 14.85 6.79
N THR A 92 10.25 13.96 6.63
CA THR A 92 8.90 14.34 6.23
C THR A 92 7.93 13.25 6.65
N ASN A 93 6.63 13.55 6.53
CA ASN A 93 5.62 12.52 6.66
C ASN A 93 5.77 11.51 5.54
N VAL A 94 5.32 10.27 5.77
CA VAL A 94 5.27 9.25 4.72
C VAL A 94 3.83 8.81 4.57
N ILE A 95 3.33 8.80 3.34
CA ILE A 95 1.96 8.41 3.03
C ILE A 95 2.00 7.13 2.23
N LEU A 96 1.57 6.04 2.85
CA LEU A 96 1.47 4.75 2.16
C LEU A 96 0.10 4.68 1.50
N LEU A 97 0.09 4.45 0.19
CA LEU A 97 -1.12 4.52 -0.61
C LEU A 97 -1.48 3.14 -1.13
N PHE A 98 -2.78 2.87 -1.15
CA PHE A 98 -3.30 1.60 -1.63
C PHE A 98 -4.59 1.85 -2.39
N GLY A 99 -4.98 0.85 -3.21
CA GLY A 99 -6.12 1.01 -4.10
C GLY A 99 -7.42 0.35 -3.65
N ALA A 100 -7.42 -0.33 -2.51
CA ALA A 100 -8.63 -1.01 -2.05
C ALA A 100 -9.78 -0.01 -1.91
N LYS A 101 -10.96 -0.43 -2.32
CA LYS A 101 -12.12 0.47 -2.29
C LYS A 101 -12.48 0.89 -0.89
N ASP A 102 -12.40 -0.02 0.03
CA ASP A 102 -12.89 0.20 1.38
C ASP A 102 -12.00 -0.62 2.29
N GLU A 103 -11.29 0.05 3.19
CA GLU A 103 -10.39 -0.65 4.04
C GLU A 103 -11.11 -1.53 5.04
N GLN A 104 -12.41 -1.36 5.20
CA GLN A 104 -13.14 -2.16 6.16
C GLN A 104 -13.80 -3.36 5.52
N HIS A 105 -14.52 -3.16 4.42
CA HIS A 105 -15.30 -4.23 3.84
C HIS A 105 -15.22 -4.30 2.37
N ASN A 106 -14.77 -3.29 1.75
CA ASN A 106 -14.78 -3.24 0.33
C ASN A 106 -16.11 -3.19 -0.25
N GLN A 107 -16.95 -2.94 0.44
CA GLN A 107 -18.25 -3.00 0.06
C GLN A 107 -18.68 -2.71 -1.02
#